data_83765a6796f5454ffbe45bbadc120094
#
_entry.id   83765a6796f5454ffbe45bbadc120094
#
_cell.length_a   1.000
_cell.length_b   1.000
_cell.length_c   1.000
_cell.angle_alpha   90.00
_cell.angle_beta   90.00
_cell.angle_gamma   90.00
#
_symmetry.space_group_name_H-M   'P 1'
#
loop_
_entity.id
_entity.type
_entity.pdbx_description
1 polymer ?
#
loop_
_entity_poly.entity_id
_entity_poly.type
_entity_poly.pdbx_seq_one_letter_code
_entity_poly.pdbx_strand_id
1 'polypeptide(L)'
;MTPGMQPDVGRPVTAPDFLLSRPTGSLRTQGSTQTFTDPADAALALRSGTSDLVVGAIGFEPDAPAALVEPEVVVRTDGPLEPPAYFRGIRTRTRVAEEIPSPDEHRRRVSTALSGIRAGGVGKVVLARAVRLVADEPIDPHAVCATLIDSSPYADGFLVDLSPAGGDH
;
A
#
# COMPACT_ATOMS: atom_id res chain seq x y z
N MET A 1 -0.86 -15.16 -26.70
CA MET A 1 -1.64 -13.94 -26.95
C MET A 1 -1.45 -13.10 -25.70
N THR A 2 -0.48 -12.18 -25.68
CA THR A 2 -0.12 -11.34 -24.53
C THR A 2 -1.24 -10.32 -24.33
N PRO A 3 -1.82 -10.16 -23.13
CA PRO A 3 -2.76 -9.07 -22.89
C PRO A 3 -2.01 -7.76 -23.09
N GLY A 4 -2.48 -6.95 -24.04
CA GLY A 4 -1.92 -5.64 -24.30
C GLY A 4 -2.06 -4.77 -23.05
N MET A 5 -0.94 -4.26 -22.58
CA MET A 5 -0.86 -3.19 -21.59
C MET A 5 -1.70 -2.02 -22.11
N GLN A 6 -2.88 -1.80 -21.51
CA GLN A 6 -3.64 -0.59 -21.79
C GLN A 6 -2.81 0.61 -21.33
N PRO A 7 -2.69 1.66 -22.14
CA PRO A 7 -2.01 2.86 -21.69
C PRO A 7 -2.75 3.41 -20.47
N ASP A 8 -1.98 3.74 -19.45
CA ASP A 8 -2.43 4.37 -18.21
C ASP A 8 -3.00 5.76 -18.55
N VAL A 9 -4.29 5.77 -18.93
CA VAL A 9 -4.97 6.96 -19.44
C VAL A 9 -5.32 7.85 -18.24
N GLY A 10 -4.42 8.77 -17.92
CA GLY A 10 -4.67 9.82 -16.93
C GLY A 10 -3.61 10.02 -15.87
N ARG A 11 -2.65 9.10 -15.69
CA ARG A 11 -1.56 9.27 -14.74
C ARG A 11 -0.52 10.25 -15.33
N PRO A 12 -0.22 11.38 -14.66
CA PRO A 12 0.89 12.23 -15.07
C PRO A 12 2.22 11.46 -15.01
N VAL A 13 3.11 11.71 -15.96
CA VAL A 13 4.46 11.13 -16.01
C VAL A 13 5.24 11.38 -14.69
N THR A 14 4.86 12.43 -13.97
CA THR A 14 5.45 12.82 -12.68
C THR A 14 4.74 12.21 -11.46
N ALA A 15 3.76 11.32 -11.66
CA ALA A 15 3.12 10.66 -10.52
C ALA A 15 4.12 9.73 -9.81
N PRO A 16 4.16 9.73 -8.46
CA PRO A 16 5.13 8.93 -7.72
C PRO A 16 4.84 7.43 -7.84
N ASP A 17 5.90 6.63 -7.92
CA ASP A 17 5.82 5.17 -7.90
C ASP A 17 5.71 4.62 -6.47
N PHE A 18 6.32 5.32 -5.53
CA PHE A 18 6.17 5.08 -4.09
C PHE A 18 5.83 6.38 -3.38
N LEU A 19 4.95 6.28 -2.41
CA LEU A 19 4.52 7.39 -1.58
C LEU A 19 4.33 6.91 -0.15
N LEU A 20 4.86 7.70 0.80
CA LEU A 20 4.60 7.56 2.23
C LEU A 20 4.19 8.93 2.77
N SER A 21 3.01 9.01 3.39
CA SER A 21 2.50 10.21 4.06
C SER A 21 2.38 9.94 5.55
N ARG A 22 2.96 10.81 6.36
CA ARG A 22 2.89 10.78 7.82
C ARG A 22 2.62 12.18 8.36
N PRO A 23 2.06 12.31 9.56
CA PRO A 23 1.88 13.62 10.18
C PRO A 23 3.18 14.41 10.33
N THR A 24 4.32 13.72 10.45
CA THR A 24 5.65 14.30 10.70
C THR A 24 6.50 14.50 9.45
N GLY A 25 6.05 13.99 8.30
CA GLY A 25 6.78 14.11 7.04
C GLY A 25 6.27 13.17 5.97
N SER A 26 6.53 13.50 4.73
CA SER A 26 6.18 12.67 3.59
C SER A 26 7.36 12.41 2.66
N LEU A 27 7.31 11.27 1.99
CA LEU A 27 8.29 10.81 1.03
C LEU A 27 7.58 10.42 -0.26
N ARG A 28 8.09 10.92 -1.38
CA ARG A 28 7.66 10.51 -2.73
C ARG A 28 8.88 10.13 -3.52
N THR A 29 8.78 9.05 -4.28
CA THR A 29 9.88 8.63 -5.15
C THR A 29 9.39 8.33 -6.56
N GLN A 30 10.29 8.40 -7.52
CA GLN A 30 10.01 8.12 -8.92
C GLN A 30 11.22 7.46 -9.57
N GLY A 31 10.95 6.55 -10.49
CA GLY A 31 11.96 5.77 -11.18
C GLY A 31 12.62 4.72 -10.27
N SER A 32 13.45 3.88 -10.87
CA SER A 32 14.18 2.83 -10.18
C SER A 32 15.53 2.61 -10.84
N THR A 33 16.60 2.77 -10.08
CA THR A 33 17.98 2.43 -10.49
C THR A 33 18.26 0.95 -10.27
N GLN A 34 17.69 0.37 -9.23
CA GLN A 34 17.84 -1.04 -8.87
C GLN A 34 16.57 -1.59 -8.21
N THR A 35 16.28 -2.86 -8.49
CA THR A 35 15.15 -3.59 -7.90
C THR A 35 15.69 -4.78 -7.10
N PHE A 36 15.09 -5.01 -5.92
CA PHE A 36 15.43 -6.14 -5.06
C PHE A 36 14.17 -6.96 -4.78
N THR A 37 14.22 -8.25 -5.02
CA THR A 37 13.17 -9.21 -4.66
C THR A 37 13.50 -9.98 -3.40
N ASP A 38 14.77 -9.94 -2.94
CA ASP A 38 15.22 -10.46 -1.66
C ASP A 38 15.54 -9.30 -0.70
N PRO A 39 14.89 -9.21 0.45
CA PRO A 39 15.20 -8.19 1.47
C PRO A 39 16.63 -8.23 1.97
N ALA A 40 17.30 -9.39 1.93
CA ALA A 40 18.70 -9.52 2.35
C ALA A 40 19.65 -8.78 1.41
N ASP A 41 19.39 -8.83 0.09
CA ASP A 41 20.17 -8.10 -0.91
C ASP A 41 20.01 -6.58 -0.75
N ALA A 42 18.79 -6.11 -0.54
CA ALA A 42 18.53 -4.70 -0.24
C ALA A 42 19.25 -4.25 1.03
N ALA A 43 19.20 -5.06 2.08
CA ALA A 43 19.91 -4.78 3.33
C ALA A 43 21.44 -4.79 3.17
N LEU A 44 21.98 -5.64 2.29
CA LEU A 44 23.39 -5.65 1.95
C LEU A 44 23.81 -4.38 1.20
N ALA A 45 23.02 -3.96 0.21
CA ALA A 45 23.25 -2.73 -0.55
C ALA A 45 23.28 -1.48 0.35
N LEU A 46 22.35 -1.38 1.28
CA LEU A 46 22.31 -0.30 2.27
C LEU A 46 23.53 -0.33 3.22
N ARG A 47 23.90 -1.50 3.73
CA ARG A 47 25.06 -1.63 4.65
C ARG A 47 26.40 -1.37 3.97
N SER A 48 26.54 -1.73 2.71
CA SER A 48 27.76 -1.48 1.93
C SER A 48 27.88 -0.04 1.41
N GLY A 49 26.80 0.74 1.52
CA GLY A 49 26.75 2.10 0.95
C GLY A 49 26.59 2.11 -0.57
N THR A 50 26.20 0.97 -1.17
CA THR A 50 25.90 0.91 -2.61
C THR A 50 24.56 1.58 -2.93
N SER A 51 23.62 1.54 -1.98
CA SER A 51 22.34 2.25 -2.03
C SER A 51 22.15 3.10 -0.77
N ASP A 52 21.67 4.32 -0.94
CA ASP A 52 21.39 5.25 0.16
C ASP A 52 19.95 5.11 0.70
N LEU A 53 19.04 4.67 -0.14
CA LEU A 53 17.62 4.53 0.18
C LEU A 53 17.01 3.39 -0.62
N VAL A 54 16.27 2.53 0.06
CA VAL A 54 15.39 1.55 -0.56
C VAL A 54 13.98 1.77 -0.06
N VAL A 55 13.01 1.76 -0.97
CA VAL A 55 11.59 1.90 -0.68
C VAL A 55 10.82 0.71 -1.26
N GLY A 56 9.63 0.43 -0.71
CA GLY A 56 8.79 -0.65 -1.22
C GLY A 56 8.07 -1.41 -0.12
N ALA A 57 7.79 -2.68 -0.37
CA ALA A 57 7.12 -3.57 0.57
C ALA A 57 7.79 -4.95 0.65
N ILE A 58 7.76 -5.51 1.84
CA ILE A 58 8.19 -6.90 2.13
C ILE A 58 6.93 -7.68 2.50
N GLY A 59 6.72 -8.83 1.86
CA GLY A 59 5.60 -9.71 2.16
C GLY A 59 5.63 -10.23 3.60
N PHE A 60 4.48 -10.63 4.10
CA PHE A 60 4.38 -11.24 5.44
C PHE A 60 4.95 -12.66 5.47
N GLU A 61 4.79 -13.41 4.38
CA GLU A 61 5.34 -14.77 4.26
C GLU A 61 6.85 -14.70 4.08
N PRO A 62 7.63 -15.51 4.83
CA PRO A 62 9.10 -15.44 4.82
C PRO A 62 9.76 -15.64 3.45
N ASP A 63 9.12 -16.46 2.59
CA ASP A 63 9.65 -16.84 1.27
C ASP A 63 8.98 -16.03 0.13
N ALA A 64 8.12 -15.08 0.46
CA ALA A 64 7.50 -14.22 -0.55
C ALA A 64 8.50 -13.22 -1.12
N PRO A 65 8.52 -13.01 -2.45
CA PRO A 65 9.40 -12.00 -3.04
C PRO A 65 9.02 -10.61 -2.51
N ALA A 66 10.01 -9.78 -2.27
CA ALA A 66 9.82 -8.39 -1.90
C ALA A 66 9.67 -7.50 -3.14
N ALA A 67 8.93 -6.43 -3.02
CA ALA A 67 8.86 -5.35 -4.00
C ALA A 67 9.67 -4.16 -3.45
N LEU A 68 10.98 -4.17 -3.64
CA LEU A 68 11.89 -3.15 -3.13
C LEU A 68 12.65 -2.51 -4.28
N VAL A 69 12.79 -1.20 -4.25
CA VAL A 69 13.51 -0.44 -5.28
C VAL A 69 14.41 0.63 -4.65
N GLU A 70 15.55 0.85 -5.27
CA GLU A 70 16.32 2.08 -5.09
C GLU A 70 15.77 3.12 -6.06
N PRO A 71 15.22 4.24 -5.58
CA PRO A 71 14.59 5.23 -6.44
C PRO A 71 15.61 6.15 -7.12
N GLU A 72 15.30 6.58 -8.35
CA GLU A 72 16.08 7.60 -9.06
C GLU A 72 15.85 9.00 -8.46
N VAL A 73 14.62 9.32 -8.14
CA VAL A 73 14.21 10.62 -7.63
C VAL A 73 13.54 10.46 -6.26
N VAL A 74 13.99 11.28 -5.32
CA VAL A 74 13.48 11.29 -3.94
C VAL A 74 13.07 12.70 -3.56
N VAL A 75 11.81 12.89 -3.16
CA VAL A 75 11.29 14.16 -2.66
C VAL A 75 10.78 13.95 -1.24
N ARG A 76 11.32 14.73 -0.31
CA ARG A 76 10.88 14.77 1.09
C ARG A 76 10.23 16.12 1.39
N THR A 77 9.15 16.09 2.13
CA THR A 77 8.45 17.29 2.60
C THR A 77 8.09 17.13 4.07
N ASP A 78 8.04 18.23 4.80
CA ASP A 78 7.57 18.25 6.19
C ASP A 78 6.05 18.08 6.22
N GLY A 79 5.56 17.36 7.22
CA GLY A 79 4.14 17.13 7.41
C GLY A 79 3.52 16.11 6.44
N PRO A 80 2.20 15.94 6.53
CA PRO A 80 1.48 15.02 5.68
C PRO A 80 1.49 15.48 4.22
N LEU A 81 1.39 14.52 3.30
CA LEU A 81 1.31 14.84 1.89
C LEU A 81 0.03 15.61 1.59
N GLU A 82 0.16 16.69 0.84
CA GLU A 82 -0.98 17.35 0.19
C GLU A 82 -1.16 16.76 -1.21
N PRO A 83 -2.20 15.93 -1.43
CA PRO A 83 -2.41 15.34 -2.75
C PRO A 83 -2.67 16.42 -3.79
N PRO A 84 -2.05 16.32 -4.99
CA PRO A 84 -2.35 17.23 -6.10
C PRO A 84 -3.83 17.25 -6.45
N ALA A 85 -4.30 18.41 -6.91
CA ALA A 85 -5.71 18.63 -7.22
C ALA A 85 -6.28 17.67 -8.28
N TYR A 86 -5.43 17.18 -9.21
CA TYR A 86 -5.85 16.24 -10.26
C TYR A 86 -6.19 14.84 -9.73
N PHE A 87 -5.76 14.46 -8.53
CA PHE A 87 -6.20 13.24 -7.87
C PHE A 87 -7.47 13.43 -7.02
N ARG A 88 -7.81 14.68 -6.70
CA ARG A 88 -9.00 14.99 -5.91
C ARG A 88 -10.24 14.97 -6.78
N GLY A 89 -11.30 14.40 -6.27
CA GLY A 89 -12.59 14.40 -6.94
C GLY A 89 -12.83 13.25 -7.93
N ILE A 90 -11.85 12.37 -8.14
CA ILE A 90 -12.08 11.12 -8.86
C ILE A 90 -12.96 10.24 -8.00
N ARG A 91 -14.18 9.97 -8.47
CA ARG A 91 -15.14 9.10 -7.79
C ARG A 91 -15.36 7.86 -8.62
N THR A 92 -14.72 6.77 -8.24
CA THR A 92 -14.99 5.46 -8.82
C THR A 92 -16.19 4.82 -8.12
N ARG A 93 -17.20 4.42 -8.90
CA ARG A 93 -18.31 3.64 -8.36
C ARG A 93 -17.83 2.24 -8.06
N THR A 94 -17.97 1.84 -6.80
CA THR A 94 -17.60 0.50 -6.35
C THR A 94 -18.80 -0.19 -5.72
N ARG A 95 -18.82 -1.52 -5.82
CA ARG A 95 -19.75 -2.38 -5.09
C ARG A 95 -18.99 -3.41 -4.28
N VAL A 96 -19.55 -3.80 -3.14
CA VAL A 96 -19.02 -4.91 -2.36
C VAL A 96 -19.30 -6.21 -3.12
N ALA A 97 -18.25 -6.94 -3.49
CA ALA A 97 -18.36 -8.24 -4.13
C ALA A 97 -18.27 -9.37 -3.11
N GLU A 98 -17.44 -9.21 -2.08
CA GLU A 98 -17.22 -10.24 -1.08
C GLU A 98 -16.81 -9.64 0.25
N GLU A 99 -17.23 -10.26 1.35
CA GLU A 99 -16.79 -9.92 2.72
C GLU A 99 -16.14 -11.16 3.35
N ILE A 100 -14.87 -11.03 3.79
CA ILE A 100 -14.03 -12.13 4.27
C ILE A 100 -13.50 -11.81 5.67
N PRO A 101 -13.91 -12.53 6.71
CA PRO A 101 -15.02 -13.47 6.76
C PRO A 101 -16.38 -12.78 6.58
N SER A 102 -17.43 -13.56 6.39
CA SER A 102 -18.79 -13.00 6.37
C SER A 102 -19.12 -12.23 7.67
N PRO A 103 -20.09 -11.29 7.66
CA PRO A 103 -20.45 -10.52 8.86
C PRO A 103 -20.81 -11.41 10.06
N ASP A 104 -21.53 -12.53 9.81
CA ASP A 104 -21.93 -13.44 10.88
C ASP A 104 -20.74 -14.21 11.46
N GLU A 105 -19.85 -14.67 10.62
CA GLU A 105 -18.61 -15.30 11.06
C GLU A 105 -17.72 -14.32 11.83
N HIS A 106 -17.60 -13.09 11.36
CA HIS A 106 -16.86 -12.07 12.07
C HIS A 106 -17.44 -11.82 13.48
N ARG A 107 -18.75 -11.70 13.60
CA ARG A 107 -19.43 -11.56 14.91
C ARG A 107 -19.14 -12.74 15.84
N ARG A 108 -19.17 -13.98 15.31
CA ARG A 108 -18.82 -15.18 16.09
C ARG A 108 -17.36 -15.11 16.59
N ARG A 109 -16.42 -14.74 15.73
CA ARG A 109 -15.00 -14.60 16.09
C ARG A 109 -14.79 -13.53 17.18
N VAL A 110 -15.48 -12.39 17.08
CA VAL A 110 -15.47 -11.35 18.10
C VAL A 110 -15.99 -11.89 19.43
N SER A 111 -17.11 -12.62 19.43
CA SER A 111 -17.69 -13.21 20.65
C SER A 111 -16.73 -14.22 21.29
N THR A 112 -16.08 -15.06 20.50
CA THR A 112 -15.08 -16.02 21.00
C THR A 112 -13.87 -15.30 21.60
N ALA A 113 -13.37 -14.26 20.93
CA ALA A 113 -12.25 -13.47 21.41
C ALA A 113 -12.56 -12.77 22.74
N LEU A 114 -13.76 -12.19 22.88
CA LEU A 114 -14.21 -11.57 24.13
C LEU A 114 -14.29 -12.58 25.28
N SER A 115 -14.72 -13.81 25.00
CA SER A 115 -14.73 -14.89 25.99
C SER A 115 -13.32 -15.26 26.43
N GLY A 116 -12.36 -15.34 25.49
CA GLY A 116 -10.94 -15.59 25.79
C GLY A 116 -10.30 -14.48 26.66
N ILE A 117 -10.63 -13.21 26.37
CA ILE A 117 -10.16 -12.06 27.17
C ILE A 117 -10.74 -12.13 28.60
N ARG A 118 -12.04 -12.40 28.73
CA ARG A 118 -12.69 -12.51 30.04
C ARG A 118 -12.16 -13.68 30.87
N ALA A 119 -11.75 -14.76 30.23
CA ALA A 119 -11.11 -15.91 30.88
C ALA A 119 -9.64 -15.66 31.24
N GLY A 120 -9.08 -14.50 30.89
CA GLY A 120 -7.68 -14.16 31.19
C GLY A 120 -6.64 -14.84 30.26
N GLY A 121 -7.09 -15.51 29.20
CA GLY A 121 -6.18 -16.19 28.26
C GLY A 121 -5.39 -15.24 27.36
N VAL A 122 -5.94 -14.08 27.04
CA VAL A 122 -5.31 -13.01 26.28
C VAL A 122 -5.74 -11.64 26.77
N GLY A 123 -4.86 -10.66 26.74
CA GLY A 123 -5.17 -9.28 27.16
C GLY A 123 -5.80 -8.42 26.05
N LYS A 124 -5.44 -8.70 24.80
CA LYS A 124 -5.89 -7.97 23.63
C LYS A 124 -5.84 -8.87 22.40
N VAL A 125 -6.80 -8.70 21.51
CA VAL A 125 -6.81 -9.33 20.19
C VAL A 125 -7.29 -8.34 19.14
N VAL A 126 -6.68 -8.39 17.94
CA VAL A 126 -7.13 -7.63 16.76
C VAL A 126 -7.63 -8.63 15.73
N LEU A 127 -8.90 -8.48 15.36
CA LEU A 127 -9.54 -9.36 14.37
C LEU A 127 -9.64 -8.62 13.04
N ALA A 128 -8.92 -9.14 12.05
CA ALA A 128 -8.95 -8.59 10.71
C ALA A 128 -10.23 -8.99 9.96
N ARG A 129 -10.65 -8.12 9.06
CA ARG A 129 -11.71 -8.34 8.08
C ARG A 129 -11.28 -7.75 6.75
N ALA A 130 -11.49 -8.47 5.67
CA ALA A 130 -11.29 -7.99 4.32
C ALA A 130 -12.63 -7.78 3.61
N VAL A 131 -12.69 -6.81 2.72
CA VAL A 131 -13.82 -6.55 1.84
C VAL A 131 -13.28 -6.43 0.43
N ARG A 132 -13.78 -7.26 -0.49
CA ARG A 132 -13.48 -7.14 -1.91
C ARG A 132 -14.44 -6.14 -2.54
N LEU A 133 -13.88 -5.09 -3.11
CA LEU A 133 -14.62 -4.12 -3.90
C LEU A 133 -14.37 -4.38 -5.39
N VAL A 134 -15.39 -4.20 -6.19
CA VAL A 134 -15.31 -4.25 -7.65
C VAL A 134 -15.82 -2.93 -8.19
N ALA A 135 -15.08 -2.37 -9.13
CA ALA A 135 -15.43 -1.16 -9.85
C ALA A 135 -15.80 -1.50 -11.30
N ASP A 136 -16.62 -0.65 -11.92
CA ASP A 136 -17.00 -0.79 -13.33
C ASP A 136 -15.89 -0.32 -14.28
N GLU A 137 -14.95 0.51 -13.76
CA GLU A 137 -13.80 1.05 -14.48
C GLU A 137 -12.52 0.76 -13.68
N PRO A 138 -11.34 0.77 -14.30
CA PRO A 138 -10.06 0.64 -13.60
C PRO A 138 -9.94 1.67 -12.47
N ILE A 139 -9.48 1.21 -11.31
CA ILE A 139 -9.28 2.06 -10.14
C ILE A 139 -7.88 2.69 -10.24
N ASP A 140 -7.82 4.02 -10.18
CA ASP A 140 -6.54 4.73 -10.03
C ASP A 140 -6.08 4.66 -8.56
N PRO A 141 -4.99 3.94 -8.24
CA PRO A 141 -4.51 3.79 -6.88
C PRO A 141 -4.04 5.12 -6.26
N HIS A 142 -3.56 6.07 -7.07
CA HIS A 142 -3.17 7.40 -6.58
C HIS A 142 -4.38 8.21 -6.14
N ALA A 143 -5.49 8.14 -6.87
CA ALA A 143 -6.74 8.80 -6.48
C ALA A 143 -7.33 8.21 -5.19
N VAL A 144 -7.25 6.89 -5.02
CA VAL A 144 -7.63 6.22 -3.77
C VAL A 144 -6.75 6.69 -2.63
N CYS A 145 -5.43 6.66 -2.80
CA CYS A 145 -4.46 7.10 -1.79
C CYS A 145 -4.68 8.57 -1.41
N ALA A 146 -4.89 9.46 -2.39
CA ALA A 146 -5.19 10.87 -2.17
C ALA A 146 -6.46 11.06 -1.32
N THR A 147 -7.52 10.31 -1.63
CA THR A 147 -8.78 10.35 -0.88
C THR A 147 -8.59 9.89 0.57
N LEU A 148 -7.79 8.84 0.79
CA LEU A 148 -7.50 8.34 2.13
C LEU A 148 -6.67 9.33 2.95
N ILE A 149 -5.66 9.96 2.36
CA ILE A 149 -4.84 10.99 3.02
C ILE A 149 -5.69 12.21 3.38
N ASP A 150 -6.51 12.71 2.45
CA ASP A 150 -7.39 13.86 2.70
C ASP A 150 -8.41 13.56 3.82
N SER A 151 -8.90 12.33 3.91
CA SER A 151 -9.88 11.94 4.94
C SER A 151 -9.23 11.66 6.30
N SER A 152 -7.93 11.41 6.35
CA SER A 152 -7.20 11.02 7.56
C SER A 152 -5.79 11.61 7.61
N PRO A 153 -5.64 12.94 7.68
CA PRO A 153 -4.33 13.61 7.57
C PRO A 153 -3.38 13.29 8.75
N TYR A 154 -3.91 12.76 9.83
CA TYR A 154 -3.12 12.35 11.00
C TYR A 154 -2.76 10.86 11.02
N ALA A 155 -3.19 10.11 10.01
CA ALA A 155 -2.83 8.70 9.85
C ALA A 155 -1.62 8.55 8.94
N ASP A 156 -0.91 7.42 9.07
CA ASP A 156 0.07 7.01 8.10
C ASP A 156 -0.64 6.42 6.87
N GLY A 157 -0.23 6.86 5.67
CA GLY A 157 -0.71 6.35 4.39
C GLY A 157 0.47 6.05 3.48
N PHE A 158 0.37 4.99 2.69
CA PHE A 158 1.39 4.66 1.71
C PHE A 158 0.80 4.09 0.42
N LEU A 159 1.52 4.29 -0.67
CA LEU A 159 1.28 3.66 -1.96
C LEU A 159 2.58 3.00 -2.40
N VAL A 160 2.47 1.78 -2.90
CA VAL A 160 3.62 0.98 -3.32
C VAL A 160 3.25 0.21 -4.58
N ASP A 161 4.16 0.21 -5.56
CA ASP A 161 4.09 -0.67 -6.72
C ASP A 161 4.62 -2.07 -6.34
N LEU A 162 3.78 -3.10 -6.50
CA LEU A 162 4.13 -4.48 -6.19
C LEU A 162 4.58 -5.27 -7.41
N SER A 163 4.67 -4.67 -8.60
CA SER A 163 5.12 -5.35 -9.82
C SER A 163 6.51 -6.00 -9.69
N PRO A 164 7.49 -5.45 -8.94
CA PRO A 164 8.77 -6.12 -8.72
C PRO A 164 8.65 -7.48 -8.03
N ALA A 165 7.61 -7.69 -7.23
CA ALA A 165 7.33 -8.97 -6.59
C ALA A 165 6.40 -9.88 -7.42
N GLY A 166 6.08 -9.52 -8.67
CA GLY A 166 5.14 -10.25 -9.53
C GLY A 166 3.67 -10.01 -9.15
N GLY A 167 3.37 -8.94 -8.42
CA GLY A 167 2.00 -8.53 -8.14
C GLY A 167 1.29 -8.04 -9.40
N ASP A 168 0.01 -8.37 -9.53
CA ASP A 168 -0.87 -7.76 -10.54
C ASP A 168 -1.26 -6.35 -10.08
N HIS A 169 -1.28 -5.43 -11.03
CA HIS A 169 -1.67 -4.01 -10.83
C HIS A 169 -3.18 -3.85 -10.75
#